data_47a9d506fd23112e756497951d782fbb
#
_entry.id   47a9d506fd23112e756497951d782fbb
#
_cell.length_a   1.000
_cell.length_b   1.000
_cell.length_c   1.000
_cell.angle_alpha   90.00
_cell.angle_beta   90.00
_cell.angle_gamma   90.00
#
_symmetry.space_group_name_H-M   'P 1'
#
loop_
_entity.id
_entity.type
_entity.pdbx_description
1 polymer ?
#
loop_
_entity_poly.entity_id
_entity_poly.type
_entity_poly.pdbx_seq_one_letter_code
_entity_poly.pdbx_strand_id
1 'polypeptide(L)'
;MILILKIVLVAALIFGVYVIGAILYAQFTDYKPQPEEKAEVLLPTTELPSINKDTLIFYDWNIGYCGLGKESDFFYDGGKMVRPTKELSDKNLNGFIKTISEWKSDADFILIQEIDINSKRSYYTNQFEKAFTTLGNYEAVFGKNYDVKFVVMPFLEPMGKVVSGIGTFCKYKTAETPVKYAFPSNFSWPKSLFFLDRCFVKHKFNLSNGKQLIVINTHNSAYDGGELKKQEMAYFKKYIVEEYAKGNYVIVGGDWNQIPPGYTPLIENSGYEEMPVPKEFADKDWTFAFDKNTPTNRKVDKPYKAGETYTTVIDFYLLSPNIELLEVNGIANGFEFSDHQPVKMKCKLK
;
A
#
# COMPACT_ATOMS: atom_id res chain seq x y z
N MET A 1 51.35 -13.10 -2.34
CA MET A 1 50.36 -13.74 -1.45
C MET A 1 50.05 -12.88 -0.20
N ILE A 2 51.06 -12.53 0.62
CA ILE A 2 50.85 -11.72 1.86
C ILE A 2 50.25 -10.34 1.61
N LEU A 3 50.64 -9.61 0.55
CA LEU A 3 50.08 -8.29 0.20
C LEU A 3 48.60 -8.38 -0.16
N ILE A 4 48.22 -9.37 -0.98
CA ILE A 4 46.83 -9.59 -1.37
C ILE A 4 45.97 -9.90 -0.14
N LEU A 5 46.46 -10.76 0.77
CA LEU A 5 45.76 -11.07 2.02
C LEU A 5 45.56 -9.82 2.88
N LYS A 6 46.57 -8.95 3.02
CA LYS A 6 46.44 -7.68 3.74
C LYS A 6 45.37 -6.74 3.10
N ILE A 7 45.36 -6.64 1.76
CA ILE A 7 44.36 -5.82 1.06
C ILE A 7 42.97 -6.35 1.31
N VAL A 8 42.73 -7.67 1.22
CA VAL A 8 41.44 -8.31 1.49
C VAL A 8 41.02 -8.09 2.94
N LEU A 9 41.92 -8.23 3.91
CA LEU A 9 41.60 -7.98 5.32
C LEU A 9 41.22 -6.52 5.59
N VAL A 10 41.94 -5.56 4.99
CA VAL A 10 41.62 -4.13 5.12
C VAL A 10 40.27 -3.82 4.48
N ALA A 11 40.00 -4.36 3.29
CA ALA A 11 38.70 -4.19 2.63
C ALA A 11 37.52 -4.78 3.47
N ALA A 12 37.73 -5.97 4.03
CA ALA A 12 36.76 -6.61 4.93
C ALA A 12 36.52 -5.79 6.20
N LEU A 13 37.60 -5.23 6.78
CA LEU A 13 37.48 -4.35 7.96
C LEU A 13 36.67 -3.07 7.62
N ILE A 14 36.98 -2.41 6.52
CA ILE A 14 36.26 -1.20 6.06
C ILE A 14 34.78 -1.52 5.84
N PHE A 15 34.48 -2.65 5.17
CA PHE A 15 33.11 -3.11 4.96
C PHE A 15 32.42 -3.41 6.28
N GLY A 16 33.08 -4.07 7.23
CA GLY A 16 32.52 -4.33 8.57
C GLY A 16 32.18 -3.03 9.32
N VAL A 17 33.08 -2.04 9.29
CA VAL A 17 32.86 -0.74 9.90
C VAL A 17 31.66 -0.01 9.24
N TYR A 18 31.58 -0.08 7.92
CA TYR A 18 30.43 0.48 7.17
C TYR A 18 29.08 -0.16 7.60
N VAL A 19 29.03 -1.50 7.65
CA VAL A 19 27.81 -2.22 8.03
C VAL A 19 27.41 -1.91 9.48
N ILE A 20 28.37 -1.97 10.41
CA ILE A 20 28.11 -1.62 11.82
C ILE A 20 27.65 -0.17 11.94
N GLY A 21 28.31 0.76 11.28
CA GLY A 21 27.94 2.17 11.26
C GLY A 21 26.52 2.39 10.72
N ALA A 22 26.15 1.69 9.64
CA ALA A 22 24.82 1.77 9.05
C ALA A 22 23.74 1.21 10.01
N ILE A 23 24.00 0.08 10.67
CA ILE A 23 23.07 -0.49 11.67
C ILE A 23 22.93 0.44 12.86
N LEU A 24 24.01 0.97 13.41
CA LEU A 24 23.95 1.94 14.51
C LEU A 24 23.20 3.20 14.11
N TYR A 25 23.48 3.76 12.93
CA TYR A 25 22.74 4.92 12.43
C TYR A 25 21.26 4.63 12.30
N ALA A 26 20.88 3.49 11.69
CA ALA A 26 19.50 3.07 11.59
C ALA A 26 18.85 2.91 12.97
N GLN A 27 19.53 2.26 13.92
CA GLN A 27 19.03 2.06 15.30
C GLN A 27 18.75 3.38 16.02
N PHE A 28 19.60 4.41 15.86
CA PHE A 28 19.41 5.72 16.51
C PHE A 28 18.41 6.62 15.80
N THR A 29 18.11 6.34 14.52
CA THR A 29 17.18 7.13 13.72
C THR A 29 15.89 6.37 13.37
N ASP A 30 15.69 5.21 13.98
CA ASP A 30 14.57 4.31 13.77
C ASP A 30 13.23 4.98 14.08
N TYR A 31 12.33 4.92 13.12
CA TYR A 31 10.95 5.34 13.31
C TYR A 31 10.19 4.22 14.04
N LYS A 32 9.62 4.55 15.18
CA LYS A 32 8.82 3.63 15.99
C LYS A 32 7.39 4.12 16.05
N PRO A 33 6.50 3.61 15.18
CA PRO A 33 5.11 4.01 15.23
C PRO A 33 4.47 3.61 16.56
N GLN A 34 3.57 4.45 17.05
CA GLN A 34 2.70 4.02 18.15
C GLN A 34 1.72 2.97 17.64
N PRO A 35 1.25 2.03 18.49
CA PRO A 35 0.23 1.05 18.09
C PRO A 35 -1.00 1.70 17.46
N GLU A 36 -1.41 2.84 18.00
CA GLU A 36 -2.50 3.69 17.50
C GLU A 36 -2.06 5.15 17.53
N GLU A 37 -2.16 5.87 16.41
CA GLU A 37 -1.85 7.30 16.35
C GLU A 37 -2.77 8.01 15.36
N LYS A 38 -3.03 9.30 15.60
CA LYS A 38 -3.77 10.14 14.66
C LYS A 38 -3.00 10.24 13.36
N ALA A 39 -3.68 9.99 12.24
CA ALA A 39 -3.10 10.18 10.92
C ALA A 39 -2.94 11.68 10.58
N GLU A 40 -2.02 12.00 9.68
CA GLU A 40 -1.90 13.36 9.13
C GLU A 40 -3.07 13.65 8.20
N VAL A 41 -3.68 14.84 8.35
CA VAL A 41 -4.86 15.24 7.56
C VAL A 41 -4.60 16.55 6.85
N LEU A 42 -4.82 16.59 5.54
CA LEU A 42 -4.92 17.82 4.76
C LEU A 42 -6.39 18.07 4.42
N LEU A 43 -6.88 19.24 4.77
CA LEU A 43 -8.25 19.66 4.51
C LEU A 43 -8.30 20.60 3.29
N PRO A 44 -9.30 20.47 2.42
CA PRO A 44 -9.53 21.44 1.35
C PRO A 44 -10.01 22.78 1.95
N THR A 45 -9.94 23.81 1.13
CA THR A 45 -10.44 25.15 1.53
C THR A 45 -11.96 25.24 1.59
N THR A 46 -12.66 24.31 0.93
CA THR A 46 -14.13 24.21 0.94
C THR A 46 -14.60 23.24 2.01
N GLU A 47 -15.70 23.55 2.67
CA GLU A 47 -16.31 22.62 3.61
C GLU A 47 -16.79 21.36 2.89
N LEU A 48 -16.47 20.21 3.46
CA LEU A 48 -16.89 18.93 2.92
C LEU A 48 -18.27 18.52 3.45
N PRO A 49 -19.12 17.96 2.59
CA PRO A 49 -20.44 17.48 3.00
C PRO A 49 -20.34 16.20 3.85
N SER A 50 -21.39 15.88 4.58
CA SER A 50 -21.64 14.55 5.11
C SER A 50 -22.12 13.61 4.01
N ILE A 51 -21.98 12.30 4.21
CA ILE A 51 -22.53 11.29 3.29
C ILE A 51 -24.04 11.33 3.36
N ASN A 52 -24.71 11.65 2.24
CA ASN A 52 -26.17 11.76 2.11
C ASN A 52 -26.76 10.82 1.05
N LYS A 53 -25.99 9.83 0.61
CA LYS A 53 -26.38 8.80 -0.36
C LYS A 53 -26.00 7.42 0.14
N ASP A 54 -26.68 6.39 -0.37
CA ASP A 54 -26.44 4.98 -0.01
C ASP A 54 -25.47 4.28 -0.97
N THR A 55 -25.29 4.80 -2.16
CA THR A 55 -24.43 4.21 -3.19
C THR A 55 -23.12 4.97 -3.29
N LEU A 56 -22.02 4.23 -3.13
CA LEU A 56 -20.66 4.78 -3.04
C LEU A 56 -19.72 4.13 -4.06
N ILE A 57 -18.78 4.93 -4.57
CA ILE A 57 -17.76 4.52 -5.54
C ILE A 57 -16.38 4.66 -4.93
N PHE A 58 -15.63 3.57 -4.97
CA PHE A 58 -14.27 3.45 -4.47
C PHE A 58 -13.31 3.16 -5.60
N TYR A 59 -12.13 3.74 -5.51
CA TYR A 59 -10.95 3.34 -6.29
C TYR A 59 -9.83 2.97 -5.32
N ASP A 60 -9.09 1.93 -5.67
CA ASP A 60 -7.94 1.45 -4.92
C ASP A 60 -6.76 1.23 -5.86
N TRP A 61 -5.56 1.66 -5.46
CA TRP A 61 -4.37 1.50 -6.27
C TRP A 61 -3.08 1.60 -5.45
N ASN A 62 -2.28 0.55 -5.45
CA ASN A 62 -0.89 0.64 -5.07
C ASN A 62 -0.11 1.27 -6.23
N ILE A 63 0.51 2.44 -6.03
CA ILE A 63 1.19 3.20 -7.09
C ILE A 63 2.68 2.88 -7.22
N GLY A 64 3.20 1.91 -6.44
CA GLY A 64 4.61 1.53 -6.49
C GLY A 64 5.54 2.74 -6.44
N TYR A 65 5.27 3.70 -5.55
CA TYR A 65 5.96 5.00 -5.45
C TYR A 65 6.23 5.70 -6.80
N CYS A 66 5.41 5.46 -7.82
CA CYS A 66 5.60 5.89 -9.21
C CYS A 66 6.96 5.46 -9.79
N GLY A 67 7.48 4.32 -9.33
CA GLY A 67 8.78 3.79 -9.71
C GLY A 67 8.73 2.47 -10.46
N LEU A 68 7.61 1.74 -10.38
CA LEU A 68 7.51 0.36 -10.83
C LEU A 68 6.57 0.16 -12.04
N GLY A 69 6.50 1.15 -12.94
CA GLY A 69 5.75 1.04 -14.19
C GLY A 69 6.25 -0.12 -15.08
N LYS A 70 5.59 -0.34 -16.20
CA LYS A 70 5.80 -1.53 -17.06
C LYS A 70 7.25 -1.72 -17.55
N GLU A 71 8.03 -0.66 -17.67
CA GLU A 71 9.43 -0.71 -18.10
C GLU A 71 10.40 -1.06 -16.97
N SER A 72 9.91 -1.09 -15.73
CA SER A 72 10.74 -1.28 -14.54
C SER A 72 10.88 -2.75 -14.16
N ASP A 73 12.06 -3.07 -13.61
CA ASP A 73 12.30 -4.21 -12.74
C ASP A 73 12.60 -3.72 -11.32
N PHE A 74 12.78 -4.62 -10.35
CA PHE A 74 13.08 -4.27 -8.98
C PHE A 74 14.05 -5.26 -8.35
N PHE A 75 15.10 -4.75 -7.72
CA PHE A 75 16.18 -5.59 -7.22
C PHE A 75 15.78 -6.56 -6.11
N TYR A 76 14.74 -6.25 -5.30
CA TYR A 76 14.22 -7.17 -4.29
C TYR A 76 13.52 -8.38 -4.91
N ASP A 77 12.95 -8.24 -6.10
CA ASP A 77 12.25 -9.30 -6.81
C ASP A 77 13.15 -10.06 -7.80
N GLY A 78 14.45 -9.81 -7.75
CA GLY A 78 15.43 -10.45 -8.64
C GLY A 78 15.78 -9.63 -9.88
N GLY A 79 15.26 -8.43 -10.03
CA GLY A 79 15.66 -7.46 -11.04
C GLY A 79 16.96 -6.75 -10.67
N LYS A 80 17.25 -5.62 -11.29
CA LYS A 80 18.50 -4.85 -11.12
C LYS A 80 18.27 -3.43 -10.65
N MET A 81 17.12 -2.85 -10.97
CA MET A 81 16.85 -1.45 -10.73
C MET A 81 16.59 -1.19 -9.25
N VAL A 82 17.30 -0.21 -8.69
CA VAL A 82 17.11 0.28 -7.32
C VAL A 82 16.09 1.43 -7.28
N ARG A 83 16.12 2.24 -8.33
CA ARG A 83 15.17 3.34 -8.56
C ARG A 83 15.02 3.58 -10.06
N PRO A 84 13.87 4.09 -10.53
CA PRO A 84 13.71 4.47 -11.92
C PRO A 84 14.62 5.63 -12.30
N THR A 85 14.84 5.86 -13.59
CA THR A 85 15.39 7.13 -14.05
C THR A 85 14.43 8.29 -13.71
N LYS A 86 14.92 9.52 -13.71
CA LYS A 86 14.07 10.69 -13.42
C LYS A 86 12.90 10.79 -14.41
N GLU A 87 13.20 10.55 -15.69
CA GLU A 87 12.23 10.60 -16.79
C GLU A 87 11.13 9.56 -16.60
N LEU A 88 11.50 8.32 -16.19
CA LEU A 88 10.54 7.25 -15.95
C LEU A 88 9.70 7.53 -14.70
N SER A 89 10.32 8.03 -13.63
CA SER A 89 9.61 8.46 -12.43
C SER A 89 8.61 9.58 -12.74
N ASP A 90 9.00 10.58 -13.54
CA ASP A 90 8.11 11.67 -13.96
C ASP A 90 6.98 11.17 -14.88
N LYS A 91 7.27 10.26 -15.82
CA LYS A 91 6.24 9.61 -16.65
C LYS A 91 5.18 8.92 -15.78
N ASN A 92 5.61 8.09 -14.84
CA ASN A 92 4.70 7.33 -13.98
C ASN A 92 3.90 8.26 -13.06
N LEU A 93 4.55 9.28 -12.47
CA LEU A 93 3.89 10.28 -11.65
C LEU A 93 2.83 11.05 -12.45
N ASN A 94 3.15 11.51 -13.64
CA ASN A 94 2.20 12.21 -14.51
C ASN A 94 1.03 11.30 -14.90
N GLY A 95 1.29 10.02 -15.15
CA GLY A 95 0.27 9.00 -15.39
C GLY A 95 -0.65 8.80 -14.18
N PHE A 96 -0.08 8.66 -12.98
CA PHE A 96 -0.84 8.59 -11.73
C PHE A 96 -1.73 9.83 -11.54
N ILE A 97 -1.16 11.02 -11.63
CA ILE A 97 -1.88 12.30 -11.45
C ILE A 97 -3.02 12.45 -12.48
N LYS A 98 -2.77 12.10 -13.74
CA LYS A 98 -3.80 12.11 -14.78
C LYS A 98 -4.93 11.14 -14.42
N THR A 99 -4.62 9.93 -14.04
CA THR A 99 -5.59 8.89 -13.70
C THR A 99 -6.51 9.32 -12.54
N ILE A 100 -5.95 9.81 -11.44
CA ILE A 100 -6.79 10.28 -10.31
C ILE A 100 -7.60 11.53 -10.65
N SER A 101 -7.12 12.38 -11.56
CA SER A 101 -7.86 13.52 -12.06
C SER A 101 -9.12 13.10 -12.84
N GLU A 102 -9.03 12.00 -13.59
CA GLU A 102 -10.18 11.40 -14.29
C GLU A 102 -11.19 10.80 -13.29
N TRP A 103 -10.72 10.13 -12.23
CA TRP A 103 -11.57 9.56 -11.18
C TRP A 103 -12.29 10.62 -10.33
N LYS A 104 -11.77 11.83 -10.26
CA LYS A 104 -12.35 12.94 -9.50
C LYS A 104 -13.84 13.16 -9.81
N SER A 105 -14.29 12.82 -11.02
CA SER A 105 -15.67 13.02 -11.46
C SER A 105 -16.67 12.16 -10.67
N ASP A 106 -16.34 10.91 -10.38
CA ASP A 106 -17.26 9.93 -9.79
C ASP A 106 -16.78 9.29 -8.47
N ALA A 107 -15.48 9.29 -8.18
CA ALA A 107 -14.95 8.70 -6.96
C ALA A 107 -15.50 9.38 -5.71
N ASP A 108 -16.00 8.61 -4.77
CA ASP A 108 -16.28 9.03 -3.40
C ASP A 108 -15.05 8.87 -2.52
N PHE A 109 -14.32 7.79 -2.73
CA PHE A 109 -13.10 7.42 -2.02
C PHE A 109 -12.03 6.95 -2.99
N ILE A 110 -10.78 7.34 -2.74
CA ILE A 110 -9.59 6.86 -3.44
C ILE A 110 -8.60 6.39 -2.38
N LEU A 111 -8.26 5.10 -2.41
CA LEU A 111 -7.31 4.45 -1.52
C LEU A 111 -6.01 4.23 -2.29
N ILE A 112 -4.90 4.73 -1.77
CA ILE A 112 -3.59 4.66 -2.43
C ILE A 112 -2.58 4.02 -1.47
N GLN A 113 -1.77 3.09 -1.97
CA GLN A 113 -0.66 2.51 -1.23
C GLN A 113 0.67 2.88 -1.91
N GLU A 114 1.76 2.77 -1.17
CA GLU A 114 3.12 3.12 -1.59
C GLU A 114 3.26 4.55 -2.14
N ILE A 115 2.64 5.52 -1.46
CA ILE A 115 2.75 6.92 -1.85
C ILE A 115 3.89 7.60 -1.08
N ASP A 116 4.93 8.04 -1.81
CA ASP A 116 6.10 8.70 -1.23
C ASP A 116 5.84 10.19 -0.95
N ILE A 117 6.42 10.68 0.18
CA ILE A 117 6.42 12.11 0.48
C ILE A 117 7.82 12.73 0.49
N ASN A 118 8.87 11.92 0.78
CA ASN A 118 10.25 12.42 0.86
C ASN A 118 11.26 11.26 0.72
N SER A 119 11.30 10.64 -0.45
CA SER A 119 12.15 9.46 -0.71
C SER A 119 13.15 9.70 -1.83
N LYS A 120 14.39 9.23 -1.65
CA LYS A 120 15.43 9.29 -2.69
C LYS A 120 14.99 8.54 -3.96
N ARG A 121 14.28 7.39 -3.81
CA ARG A 121 13.81 6.55 -4.91
C ARG A 121 12.82 7.26 -5.84
N SER A 122 12.05 8.25 -5.32
CA SER A 122 11.11 9.09 -6.05
C SER A 122 11.58 10.54 -6.20
N TYR A 123 12.89 10.77 -6.15
CA TYR A 123 13.52 12.10 -6.32
C TYR A 123 13.00 13.15 -5.35
N TYR A 124 12.67 12.73 -4.11
CA TYR A 124 12.14 13.57 -3.04
C TYR A 124 10.82 14.29 -3.40
N THR A 125 10.08 13.74 -4.37
CA THR A 125 8.78 14.26 -4.77
C THR A 125 7.73 13.93 -3.73
N ASN A 126 7.00 14.94 -3.24
CA ASN A 126 5.83 14.75 -2.40
C ASN A 126 4.63 14.37 -3.28
N GLN A 127 4.45 13.05 -3.50
CA GLN A 127 3.39 12.50 -4.35
C GLN A 127 2.02 12.69 -3.70
N PHE A 128 1.94 12.61 -2.36
CA PHE A 128 0.70 12.78 -1.61
C PHE A 128 0.14 14.22 -1.73
N GLU A 129 0.99 15.23 -1.58
CA GLU A 129 0.61 16.64 -1.75
C GLU A 129 0.19 16.95 -3.20
N LYS A 130 0.89 16.37 -4.19
CA LYS A 130 0.49 16.49 -5.61
C LYS A 130 -0.89 15.89 -5.87
N ALA A 131 -1.17 14.72 -5.32
CA ALA A 131 -2.48 14.08 -5.43
C ALA A 131 -3.57 14.93 -4.75
N PHE A 132 -3.33 15.42 -3.53
CA PHE A 132 -4.25 16.31 -2.82
C PHE A 132 -4.56 17.58 -3.63
N THR A 133 -3.53 18.24 -4.15
CA THR A 133 -3.68 19.45 -4.97
C THR A 133 -4.50 19.17 -6.25
N THR A 134 -4.27 18.01 -6.88
CA THR A 134 -4.99 17.61 -8.10
C THR A 134 -6.49 17.35 -7.81
N LEU A 135 -6.78 16.65 -6.73
CA LEU A 135 -8.14 16.31 -6.33
C LEU A 135 -8.91 17.53 -5.79
N GLY A 136 -8.24 18.48 -5.16
CA GLY A 136 -8.78 19.77 -4.72
C GLY A 136 -9.79 19.65 -3.59
N ASN A 137 -11.04 19.30 -3.88
CA ASN A 137 -12.15 19.23 -2.91
C ASN A 137 -12.24 17.87 -2.21
N TYR A 138 -11.12 17.27 -1.83
CA TYR A 138 -11.07 16.01 -1.08
C TYR A 138 -10.33 16.27 0.25
N GLU A 139 -10.79 15.64 1.33
CA GLU A 139 -9.95 15.41 2.51
C GLU A 139 -8.89 14.40 2.13
N ALA A 140 -7.65 14.66 2.49
CA ALA A 140 -6.56 13.73 2.26
C ALA A 140 -5.93 13.31 3.58
N VAL A 141 -5.79 12.02 3.79
CA VAL A 141 -5.28 11.42 5.02
C VAL A 141 -4.06 10.57 4.71
N PHE A 142 -2.96 10.81 5.41
CA PHE A 142 -1.70 10.08 5.22
C PHE A 142 -1.37 9.22 6.43
N GLY A 143 -1.22 7.92 6.21
CA GLY A 143 -0.72 6.96 7.19
C GLY A 143 0.71 6.56 6.88
N LYS A 144 1.69 7.16 7.55
CA LYS A 144 3.11 6.83 7.37
C LYS A 144 3.39 5.41 7.82
N ASN A 145 3.98 4.60 6.93
CA ASN A 145 4.36 3.22 7.20
C ASN A 145 5.80 2.88 6.78
N TYR A 146 6.56 3.87 6.32
CA TYR A 146 7.97 3.73 6.01
C TYR A 146 8.67 5.05 6.29
N ASP A 147 9.60 5.09 7.24
CA ASP A 147 10.44 6.26 7.52
C ASP A 147 11.84 5.80 7.92
N VAL A 148 12.67 5.49 6.94
CA VAL A 148 14.06 5.08 7.14
C VAL A 148 14.99 6.14 6.56
N LYS A 149 15.91 6.63 7.38
CA LYS A 149 16.83 7.70 6.98
C LYS A 149 17.86 7.24 5.96
N PHE A 150 18.21 5.94 5.98
CA PHE A 150 19.19 5.37 5.04
C PHE A 150 19.01 3.86 4.90
N VAL A 151 18.33 3.42 3.83
CA VAL A 151 18.28 2.01 3.43
C VAL A 151 19.58 1.65 2.74
N VAL A 152 20.40 0.83 3.40
CA VAL A 152 21.78 0.52 3.03
C VAL A 152 21.89 -0.40 1.80
N MET A 153 20.83 -1.08 1.44
CA MET A 153 20.81 -2.03 0.32
C MET A 153 20.30 -1.41 -0.98
N PRO A 154 20.81 -1.84 -2.13
CA PRO A 154 22.03 -2.64 -2.33
C PRO A 154 23.29 -1.85 -1.92
N PHE A 155 24.34 -2.52 -1.42
CA PHE A 155 25.52 -1.82 -0.87
C PHE A 155 26.23 -0.88 -1.85
N LEU A 156 26.27 -1.22 -3.14
CA LEU A 156 26.94 -0.40 -4.17
C LEU A 156 26.09 0.78 -4.65
N GLU A 157 24.77 0.65 -4.53
CA GLU A 157 23.80 1.70 -4.89
C GLU A 157 22.68 1.76 -3.84
N PRO A 158 22.95 2.32 -2.64
CA PRO A 158 21.94 2.34 -1.58
C PRO A 158 20.66 3.06 -1.99
N MET A 159 19.52 2.46 -1.68
CA MET A 159 18.20 3.09 -1.89
C MET A 159 18.11 4.43 -1.14
N GLY A 160 18.80 4.54 0.02
CA GLY A 160 18.92 5.76 0.78
C GLY A 160 17.67 6.09 1.59
N LYS A 161 17.36 7.38 1.73
CA LYS A 161 16.20 7.82 2.50
C LYS A 161 14.89 7.40 1.83
N VAL A 162 13.96 6.88 2.65
CA VAL A 162 12.58 6.59 2.24
C VAL A 162 11.62 7.13 3.29
N VAL A 163 10.63 7.93 2.87
CA VAL A 163 9.46 8.31 3.67
C VAL A 163 8.23 8.12 2.80
N SER A 164 7.44 7.10 3.14
CA SER A 164 6.30 6.62 2.37
C SER A 164 5.15 6.19 3.28
N GLY A 165 3.99 6.00 2.69
CA GLY A 165 2.81 5.59 3.43
C GLY A 165 1.66 5.14 2.55
N ILE A 166 0.48 5.15 3.17
CA ILE A 166 -0.81 4.97 2.49
C ILE A 166 -1.58 6.28 2.54
N GLY A 167 -2.24 6.62 1.43
CA GLY A 167 -3.03 7.83 1.27
C GLY A 167 -4.51 7.50 1.07
N THR A 168 -5.40 8.18 1.77
CA THR A 168 -6.84 8.08 1.53
C THR A 168 -7.37 9.46 1.18
N PHE A 169 -8.10 9.54 0.08
CA PHE A 169 -8.74 10.77 -0.36
C PHE A 169 -10.26 10.56 -0.39
N CYS A 170 -11.03 11.45 0.21
CA CYS A 170 -12.48 11.33 0.25
C CYS A 170 -13.21 12.68 0.09
N LYS A 171 -14.40 12.64 -0.52
CA LYS A 171 -15.25 13.82 -0.74
C LYS A 171 -16.05 14.25 0.50
N TYR A 172 -15.95 13.50 1.58
CA TYR A 172 -16.81 13.67 2.75
C TYR A 172 -15.99 14.00 3.98
N LYS A 173 -16.63 14.77 4.90
CA LYS A 173 -16.07 15.09 6.19
C LYS A 173 -16.03 13.85 7.08
N THR A 174 -14.86 13.54 7.62
CA THR A 174 -14.72 12.49 8.65
C THR A 174 -15.41 12.91 9.96
N ALA A 175 -15.96 11.96 10.69
CA ALA A 175 -16.62 12.20 11.99
C ALA A 175 -15.62 12.58 13.09
N GLU A 176 -14.40 12.06 12.97
CA GLU A 176 -13.25 12.32 13.88
C GLU A 176 -11.95 12.20 13.09
N THR A 177 -10.85 12.66 13.65
CA THR A 177 -9.53 12.49 13.02
C THR A 177 -9.26 11.00 12.79
N PRO A 178 -8.96 10.59 11.54
CA PRO A 178 -8.63 9.21 11.22
C PRO A 178 -7.46 8.69 12.04
N VAL A 179 -7.49 7.39 12.34
CA VAL A 179 -6.49 6.74 13.19
C VAL A 179 -5.72 5.72 12.38
N LYS A 180 -4.40 5.82 12.44
CA LYS A 180 -3.47 4.81 11.94
C LYS A 180 -3.23 3.77 13.02
N TYR A 181 -3.29 2.51 12.62
CA TYR A 181 -3.01 1.34 13.43
C TYR A 181 -1.77 0.64 12.86
N ALA A 182 -0.67 0.63 13.61
CA ALA A 182 0.49 -0.14 13.25
C ALA A 182 0.21 -1.63 13.47
N PHE A 183 0.58 -2.48 12.51
CA PHE A 183 0.52 -3.91 12.76
C PHE A 183 1.56 -4.33 13.81
N PRO A 184 1.23 -5.29 14.71
CA PRO A 184 2.12 -5.69 15.80
C PRO A 184 3.31 -6.53 15.32
N SER A 185 3.25 -7.02 14.08
CA SER A 185 4.24 -7.89 13.47
C SER A 185 5.34 -7.08 12.80
N ASN A 186 6.59 -7.50 12.95
CA ASN A 186 7.72 -6.93 12.23
C ASN A 186 8.81 -7.99 12.03
N PHE A 187 9.73 -7.72 11.12
CA PHE A 187 10.92 -8.55 10.94
C PHE A 187 11.81 -8.52 12.18
N SER A 188 12.61 -9.58 12.37
CA SER A 188 13.62 -9.61 13.43
C SER A 188 14.71 -8.55 13.19
N TRP A 189 15.28 -8.06 14.29
CA TRP A 189 16.46 -7.18 14.25
C TRP A 189 17.67 -7.89 13.58
N PRO A 190 18.50 -7.22 12.76
CA PRO A 190 18.45 -5.80 12.38
C PRO A 190 17.58 -5.50 11.15
N LYS A 191 16.96 -6.50 10.53
CA LYS A 191 16.15 -6.36 9.31
C LYS A 191 15.01 -5.35 9.50
N SER A 192 14.35 -5.37 10.65
CA SER A 192 13.25 -4.44 11.00
C SER A 192 13.63 -2.97 10.87
N LEU A 193 14.90 -2.59 11.08
CA LEU A 193 15.38 -1.20 10.97
C LEU A 193 15.33 -0.63 9.54
N PHE A 194 15.13 -1.46 8.53
CA PHE A 194 15.22 -1.09 7.12
C PHE A 194 13.95 -1.39 6.31
N PHE A 195 12.94 -1.98 6.97
CA PHE A 195 11.70 -2.40 6.33
C PHE A 195 10.52 -1.52 6.79
N LEU A 196 9.37 -1.71 6.12
CA LEU A 196 8.16 -0.97 6.40
C LEU A 196 7.55 -1.40 7.74
N ASP A 197 7.05 -0.41 8.50
CA ASP A 197 6.14 -0.59 9.64
C ASP A 197 4.71 -0.64 9.11
N ARG A 198 4.27 -1.80 8.67
CA ARG A 198 2.98 -2.00 8.01
C ARG A 198 1.83 -1.52 8.89
N CYS A 199 0.80 -0.98 8.25
CA CYS A 199 -0.34 -0.39 8.96
C CYS A 199 -1.62 -0.40 8.13
N PHE A 200 -2.72 -0.09 8.80
CA PHE A 200 -3.95 0.36 8.17
C PHE A 200 -4.40 1.70 8.76
N VAL A 201 -5.21 2.46 8.02
CA VAL A 201 -5.84 3.70 8.48
C VAL A 201 -7.36 3.52 8.48
N LYS A 202 -7.97 3.81 9.63
CA LYS A 202 -9.42 3.71 9.84
C LYS A 202 -10.04 5.11 9.83
N HIS A 203 -11.03 5.28 8.98
CA HIS A 203 -11.84 6.49 8.84
C HIS A 203 -13.28 6.20 9.28
N LYS A 204 -13.92 7.16 9.95
CA LYS A 204 -15.32 7.08 10.37
C LYS A 204 -16.12 8.22 9.77
N PHE A 205 -17.30 7.89 9.26
CA PHE A 205 -18.24 8.84 8.68
C PHE A 205 -19.62 8.64 9.29
N ASN A 206 -20.22 9.73 9.80
CA ASN A 206 -21.60 9.67 10.32
C ASN A 206 -22.59 9.60 9.15
N LEU A 207 -23.59 8.75 9.30
CA LEU A 207 -24.69 8.59 8.36
C LEU A 207 -25.98 9.11 8.94
N SER A 208 -26.93 9.47 8.09
CA SER A 208 -28.23 10.01 8.48
C SER A 208 -29.10 9.05 9.30
N ASN A 209 -28.85 7.73 9.18
CA ASN A 209 -29.55 6.68 9.93
C ASN A 209 -28.98 6.41 11.34
N GLY A 210 -28.06 7.26 11.83
CA GLY A 210 -27.43 7.14 13.15
C GLY A 210 -26.31 6.11 13.25
N LYS A 211 -26.02 5.38 12.17
CA LYS A 211 -24.88 4.47 12.07
C LYS A 211 -23.65 5.19 11.52
N GLN A 212 -22.52 4.49 11.49
CA GLN A 212 -21.31 4.98 10.87
C GLN A 212 -20.90 4.09 9.69
N LEU A 213 -20.30 4.72 8.67
CA LEU A 213 -19.50 4.03 7.68
C LEU A 213 -18.03 4.04 8.15
N ILE A 214 -17.44 2.88 8.22
CA ILE A 214 -16.03 2.67 8.53
C ILE A 214 -15.32 2.32 7.22
N VAL A 215 -14.40 3.16 6.79
CA VAL A 215 -13.54 2.92 5.62
C VAL A 215 -12.13 2.68 6.11
N ILE A 216 -11.53 1.59 5.66
CA ILE A 216 -10.16 1.20 6.04
C ILE A 216 -9.33 1.06 4.77
N ASN A 217 -8.20 1.78 4.73
CA ASN A 217 -7.15 1.59 3.76
C ASN A 217 -6.05 0.75 4.42
N THR A 218 -5.65 -0.38 3.81
CA THR A 218 -4.63 -1.28 4.35
C THR A 218 -3.49 -1.52 3.38
N HIS A 219 -2.30 -1.80 3.93
CA HIS A 219 -1.16 -2.30 3.18
C HIS A 219 -0.42 -3.32 4.04
N ASN A 220 -0.73 -4.60 3.81
CA ASN A 220 -0.26 -5.72 4.61
C ASN A 220 1.18 -6.12 4.26
N SER A 221 1.80 -6.98 5.06
CA SER A 221 3.17 -7.43 4.85
C SER A 221 3.35 -8.28 3.59
N ALA A 222 4.45 -8.00 2.88
CA ALA A 222 4.99 -8.84 1.82
C ALA A 222 6.23 -9.61 2.34
N TYR A 223 6.69 -10.65 1.62
CA TYR A 223 7.99 -11.32 1.78
C TYR A 223 8.29 -11.92 3.17
N ASP A 224 7.28 -12.40 3.89
CA ASP A 224 7.41 -12.83 5.29
C ASP A 224 7.29 -14.35 5.53
N GLY A 225 7.07 -15.15 4.48
CA GLY A 225 6.80 -16.59 4.64
C GLY A 225 5.51 -16.91 5.41
N GLY A 226 4.67 -15.90 5.70
CA GLY A 226 3.31 -16.06 6.24
C GLY A 226 3.13 -15.82 7.74
N GLU A 227 4.18 -15.79 8.54
CA GLU A 227 4.04 -15.61 9.99
C GLU A 227 3.60 -14.20 10.37
N LEU A 228 4.15 -13.16 9.72
CA LEU A 228 3.71 -11.77 9.94
C LEU A 228 2.28 -11.58 9.47
N LYS A 229 1.96 -12.04 8.26
CA LYS A 229 0.60 -12.01 7.69
C LYS A 229 -0.43 -12.64 8.62
N LYS A 230 -0.12 -13.78 9.22
CA LYS A 230 -1.02 -14.45 10.16
C LYS A 230 -1.31 -13.60 11.40
N GLN A 231 -0.27 -12.96 11.97
CA GLN A 231 -0.42 -12.05 13.11
C GLN A 231 -1.21 -10.80 12.73
N GLU A 232 -0.92 -10.21 11.57
CA GLU A 232 -1.63 -9.05 11.02
C GLU A 232 -3.10 -9.34 10.80
N MET A 233 -3.42 -10.49 10.20
CA MET A 233 -4.80 -10.88 9.95
C MET A 233 -5.58 -11.08 11.26
N ALA A 234 -4.98 -11.69 12.28
CA ALA A 234 -5.62 -11.86 13.59
C ALA A 234 -5.88 -10.51 14.28
N TYR A 235 -4.90 -9.59 14.24
CA TYR A 235 -5.02 -8.24 14.77
C TYR A 235 -6.09 -7.43 14.02
N PHE A 236 -6.06 -7.46 12.70
CA PHE A 236 -6.96 -6.72 11.83
C PHE A 236 -8.42 -7.17 11.97
N LYS A 237 -8.66 -8.50 12.01
CA LYS A 237 -9.98 -9.09 12.20
C LYS A 237 -10.72 -8.50 13.40
N LYS A 238 -10.02 -8.29 14.52
CA LYS A 238 -10.59 -7.71 15.73
C LYS A 238 -11.28 -6.37 15.45
N TYR A 239 -10.59 -5.46 14.75
CA TYR A 239 -11.13 -4.12 14.49
C TYR A 239 -12.32 -4.11 13.55
N ILE A 240 -12.30 -4.92 12.49
CA ILE A 240 -13.41 -4.96 11.52
C ILE A 240 -14.66 -5.61 12.12
N VAL A 241 -14.50 -6.68 12.91
CA VAL A 241 -15.61 -7.38 13.55
C VAL A 241 -16.22 -6.54 14.67
N GLU A 242 -15.40 -5.86 15.48
CA GLU A 242 -15.88 -4.96 16.53
C GLU A 242 -16.70 -3.79 15.97
N GLU A 243 -16.29 -3.20 14.85
CA GLU A 243 -17.04 -2.12 14.22
C GLU A 243 -18.37 -2.62 13.63
N TYR A 244 -18.37 -3.77 12.98
CA TYR A 244 -19.60 -4.37 12.48
C TYR A 244 -20.58 -4.77 13.61
N ALA A 245 -20.06 -5.30 14.72
CA ALA A 245 -20.88 -5.65 15.89
C ALA A 245 -21.61 -4.43 16.52
N LYS A 246 -21.09 -3.21 16.34
CA LYS A 246 -21.77 -1.97 16.72
C LYS A 246 -22.90 -1.57 15.75
N GLY A 247 -23.12 -2.35 14.69
CA GLY A 247 -24.10 -2.08 13.63
C GLY A 247 -23.59 -1.15 12.53
N ASN A 248 -22.30 -0.82 12.52
CA ASN A 248 -21.66 0.02 11.51
C ASN A 248 -21.52 -0.73 10.17
N TYR A 249 -21.36 0.04 9.11
CA TYR A 249 -20.96 -0.47 7.79
C TYR A 249 -19.44 -0.48 7.73
N VAL A 250 -18.84 -1.57 7.26
CA VAL A 250 -17.37 -1.71 7.20
C VAL A 250 -16.93 -2.04 5.78
N ILE A 251 -16.05 -1.20 5.23
CA ILE A 251 -15.38 -1.40 3.94
C ILE A 251 -13.88 -1.37 4.19
N VAL A 252 -13.20 -2.42 3.76
CA VAL A 252 -11.74 -2.47 3.74
C VAL A 252 -11.29 -2.56 2.29
N GLY A 253 -10.40 -1.68 1.86
CA GLY A 253 -9.72 -1.76 0.57
C GLY A 253 -8.22 -1.59 0.75
N GLY A 254 -7.44 -2.02 -0.21
CA GLY A 254 -5.99 -1.85 -0.21
C GLY A 254 -5.23 -3.03 -0.78
N ASP A 255 -3.92 -2.94 -0.67
CA ASP A 255 -3.00 -4.03 -0.99
C ASP A 255 -2.88 -4.99 0.20
N TRP A 256 -3.49 -6.15 0.07
CA TRP A 256 -3.47 -7.18 1.10
C TRP A 256 -2.18 -8.03 1.08
N ASN A 257 -1.39 -7.94 0.02
CA ASN A 257 -0.24 -8.83 -0.21
C ASN A 257 -0.59 -10.33 -0.05
N GLN A 258 -1.86 -10.65 -0.20
CA GLN A 258 -2.45 -11.99 -0.14
C GLN A 258 -3.53 -12.09 -1.20
N ILE A 259 -3.71 -13.28 -1.79
CA ILE A 259 -4.78 -13.49 -2.77
C ILE A 259 -6.14 -13.62 -2.06
N PRO A 260 -7.24 -13.13 -2.65
CA PRO A 260 -8.56 -13.30 -2.06
C PRO A 260 -8.99 -14.77 -2.09
N PRO A 261 -9.83 -15.21 -1.13
CA PRO A 261 -10.31 -16.59 -1.08
C PRO A 261 -11.03 -16.99 -2.37
N GLY A 262 -10.62 -18.12 -2.95
CA GLY A 262 -11.23 -18.67 -4.17
C GLY A 262 -10.70 -18.08 -5.47
N TYR A 263 -9.70 -17.19 -5.43
CA TYR A 263 -8.95 -16.77 -6.61
C TYR A 263 -7.89 -17.81 -6.99
N THR A 264 -7.66 -17.95 -8.28
CA THR A 264 -6.56 -18.75 -8.83
C THR A 264 -5.91 -17.93 -9.94
N PRO A 265 -4.60 -17.71 -9.91
CA PRO A 265 -3.89 -16.97 -10.94
C PRO A 265 -4.04 -17.56 -12.34
N LEU A 266 -4.06 -16.69 -13.34
CA LEU A 266 -4.23 -17.07 -14.74
C LEU A 266 -2.96 -17.70 -15.34
N ILE A 267 -1.81 -17.41 -14.77
CA ILE A 267 -0.49 -17.94 -15.19
C ILE A 267 0.08 -18.74 -14.02
N GLU A 268 0.55 -19.96 -14.29
CA GLU A 268 1.18 -20.78 -13.26
C GLU A 268 2.43 -20.09 -12.68
N ASN A 269 2.54 -20.22 -11.37
CA ASN A 269 3.59 -19.56 -10.60
C ASN A 269 4.97 -20.19 -10.86
N SER A 270 5.93 -19.34 -11.21
CA SER A 270 7.35 -19.70 -11.29
C SER A 270 8.12 -19.31 -10.02
N GLY A 271 7.69 -19.77 -8.83
CA GLY A 271 8.42 -19.56 -7.57
C GLY A 271 8.03 -18.32 -6.75
N TYR A 272 6.87 -17.73 -7.00
CA TYR A 272 6.26 -16.73 -6.13
C TYR A 272 5.33 -17.43 -5.14
N GLU A 273 5.54 -17.24 -3.84
CA GLU A 273 4.73 -17.89 -2.81
C GLU A 273 3.44 -17.09 -2.58
N GLU A 274 2.34 -17.56 -3.14
CA GLU A 274 1.02 -16.97 -2.91
C GLU A 274 0.43 -17.49 -1.61
N MET A 275 -0.03 -16.55 -0.79
CA MET A 275 -0.76 -16.89 0.42
C MET A 275 -2.19 -16.36 0.29
N PRO A 276 -3.19 -17.23 0.32
CA PRO A 276 -4.57 -16.77 0.35
C PRO A 276 -4.91 -16.17 1.73
N VAL A 277 -5.77 -15.17 1.72
CA VAL A 277 -6.47 -14.77 2.95
C VAL A 277 -7.25 -16.00 3.45
N PRO A 278 -7.12 -16.40 4.74
CA PRO A 278 -7.88 -17.53 5.28
C PRO A 278 -9.39 -17.31 5.08
N LYS A 279 -10.10 -18.36 4.63
CA LYS A 279 -11.57 -18.27 4.44
C LYS A 279 -12.30 -17.88 5.72
N GLU A 280 -11.74 -18.25 6.86
CA GLU A 280 -12.25 -17.97 8.19
C GLU A 280 -11.90 -16.56 8.69
N PHE A 281 -11.17 -15.76 7.89
CA PHE A 281 -10.81 -14.41 8.25
C PHE A 281 -12.04 -13.53 8.48
N ALA A 282 -13.03 -13.67 7.61
CA ALA A 282 -14.33 -13.04 7.77
C ALA A 282 -15.43 -14.14 7.87
N ASP A 283 -16.54 -13.83 8.56
CA ASP A 283 -17.67 -14.73 8.60
C ASP A 283 -18.27 -14.91 7.19
N LYS A 284 -19.02 -16.01 6.99
CA LYS A 284 -19.51 -16.43 5.66
C LYS A 284 -20.32 -15.38 4.89
N ASP A 285 -20.91 -14.41 5.60
CA ASP A 285 -21.77 -13.39 5.02
C ASP A 285 -21.00 -12.10 4.58
N TRP A 286 -19.69 -12.04 4.86
CA TRP A 286 -18.83 -10.99 4.37
C TRP A 286 -18.45 -11.24 2.91
N THR A 287 -18.33 -10.18 2.13
CA THR A 287 -18.04 -10.28 0.69
C THR A 287 -16.60 -9.83 0.38
N PHE A 288 -15.79 -10.75 -0.16
CA PHE A 288 -14.53 -10.39 -0.81
C PHE A 288 -14.85 -9.94 -2.24
N ALA A 289 -14.65 -8.65 -2.52
CA ALA A 289 -14.98 -8.03 -3.79
C ALA A 289 -13.71 -7.81 -4.61
N PHE A 290 -13.53 -8.60 -5.66
CA PHE A 290 -12.40 -8.54 -6.61
C PHE A 290 -12.84 -8.94 -8.02
N ASP A 291 -12.11 -8.46 -9.02
CA ASP A 291 -12.28 -8.91 -10.40
C ASP A 291 -11.33 -10.09 -10.67
N LYS A 292 -11.89 -11.26 -10.92
CA LYS A 292 -11.13 -12.49 -11.20
C LYS A 292 -10.42 -12.49 -12.57
N ASN A 293 -10.80 -11.59 -13.46
CA ASN A 293 -10.33 -11.57 -14.85
C ASN A 293 -9.20 -10.55 -15.07
N THR A 294 -9.10 -9.55 -14.22
CA THR A 294 -8.09 -8.49 -14.32
C THR A 294 -7.13 -8.61 -13.16
N PRO A 295 -5.89 -9.10 -13.36
CA PRO A 295 -4.90 -9.15 -12.30
C PRO A 295 -4.55 -7.74 -11.83
N THR A 296 -4.31 -7.59 -10.53
CA THR A 296 -3.98 -6.30 -9.94
C THR A 296 -2.49 -6.10 -9.69
N ASN A 297 -1.70 -7.17 -9.63
CA ASN A 297 -0.26 -7.10 -9.40
C ASN A 297 0.52 -7.97 -10.39
N ARG A 298 1.75 -7.59 -10.66
CA ARG A 298 2.73 -8.35 -11.46
C ARG A 298 4.04 -8.60 -10.72
N LYS A 299 4.74 -9.66 -11.07
CA LYS A 299 6.14 -9.85 -10.66
C LYS A 299 7.03 -8.79 -11.32
N VAL A 300 8.02 -8.27 -10.55
CA VAL A 300 8.88 -7.15 -10.96
C VAL A 300 10.35 -7.59 -11.14
N ASP A 301 10.60 -8.87 -11.42
CA ASP A 301 11.94 -9.40 -11.72
C ASP A 301 12.49 -8.92 -13.08
N LYS A 302 11.61 -8.44 -13.95
CA LYS A 302 11.90 -7.90 -15.30
C LYS A 302 10.80 -6.94 -15.73
N PRO A 303 11.01 -6.11 -16.78
CA PRO A 303 9.97 -5.33 -17.41
C PRO A 303 8.75 -6.18 -17.80
N TYR A 304 7.55 -5.59 -17.71
CA TYR A 304 6.30 -6.29 -18.00
C TYR A 304 6.19 -6.71 -19.45
N LYS A 305 5.80 -7.96 -19.66
CA LYS A 305 5.45 -8.51 -20.96
C LYS A 305 4.14 -9.29 -20.86
N ALA A 306 3.13 -8.81 -21.57
CA ALA A 306 1.81 -9.41 -21.56
C ALA A 306 1.86 -10.89 -21.99
N GLY A 307 1.18 -11.76 -21.23
CA GLY A 307 1.15 -13.21 -21.46
C GLY A 307 2.40 -13.98 -20.99
N GLU A 308 3.47 -13.28 -20.54
CA GLU A 308 4.70 -13.94 -20.06
C GLU A 308 5.02 -13.60 -18.61
N THR A 309 4.76 -12.33 -18.19
CA THR A 309 5.00 -11.92 -16.82
C THR A 309 3.92 -12.51 -15.90
N TYR A 310 4.35 -13.12 -14.79
CA TYR A 310 3.43 -13.59 -13.77
C TYR A 310 2.61 -12.45 -13.20
N THR A 311 1.29 -12.68 -13.06
CA THR A 311 0.33 -11.70 -12.52
C THR A 311 -0.67 -12.37 -11.59
N THR A 312 -1.12 -11.63 -10.58
CA THR A 312 -2.05 -12.11 -9.56
C THR A 312 -3.01 -11.01 -9.10
N VAL A 313 -3.94 -11.33 -8.19
CA VAL A 313 -4.84 -10.36 -7.54
C VAL A 313 -4.48 -10.31 -6.06
N ILE A 314 -4.04 -9.14 -5.59
CA ILE A 314 -3.74 -8.87 -4.17
C ILE A 314 -4.35 -7.55 -3.68
N ASP A 315 -4.92 -6.76 -4.59
CA ASP A 315 -5.65 -5.54 -4.30
C ASP A 315 -7.15 -5.81 -4.46
N PHE A 316 -7.91 -5.65 -3.38
CA PHE A 316 -9.34 -5.95 -3.38
C PHE A 316 -10.03 -5.35 -2.16
N TYR A 317 -11.37 -5.48 -2.12
CA TYR A 317 -12.17 -5.00 -1.00
C TYR A 317 -12.79 -6.15 -0.19
N LEU A 318 -13.03 -5.88 1.10
CA LEU A 318 -13.84 -6.69 1.98
C LEU A 318 -15.01 -5.84 2.49
N LEU A 319 -16.23 -6.36 2.35
CA LEU A 319 -17.46 -5.66 2.69
C LEU A 319 -18.20 -6.41 3.81
N SER A 320 -18.70 -5.67 4.81
CA SER A 320 -19.57 -6.23 5.83
C SER A 320 -20.95 -6.64 5.26
N PRO A 321 -21.69 -7.56 5.91
CA PRO A 321 -22.94 -8.13 5.39
C PRO A 321 -24.06 -7.11 5.11
N ASN A 322 -24.03 -5.96 5.76
CA ASN A 322 -24.99 -4.85 5.57
C ASN A 322 -24.62 -3.94 4.38
N ILE A 323 -23.68 -4.36 3.54
CA ILE A 323 -23.29 -3.69 2.29
C ILE A 323 -23.56 -4.62 1.12
N GLU A 324 -24.14 -4.09 0.07
CA GLU A 324 -24.37 -4.80 -1.19
C GLU A 324 -23.28 -4.41 -2.20
N LEU A 325 -22.60 -5.40 -2.74
CA LEU A 325 -21.70 -5.21 -3.87
C LEU A 325 -22.54 -5.05 -5.14
N LEU A 326 -22.41 -3.91 -5.80
CA LEU A 326 -23.10 -3.67 -7.09
C LEU A 326 -22.18 -3.98 -8.27
N GLU A 327 -20.88 -3.62 -8.16
CA GLU A 327 -19.92 -3.79 -9.23
C GLU A 327 -18.50 -3.76 -8.66
N VAL A 328 -17.61 -4.60 -9.21
CA VAL A 328 -16.16 -4.52 -8.99
C VAL A 328 -15.42 -4.86 -10.27
N ASN A 329 -14.49 -3.99 -10.68
CA ASN A 329 -13.71 -4.16 -11.91
C ASN A 329 -12.26 -3.77 -11.67
N GLY A 330 -11.34 -4.60 -12.11
CA GLY A 330 -9.95 -4.19 -12.33
C GLY A 330 -9.85 -3.26 -13.54
N ILE A 331 -9.01 -2.24 -13.46
CA ILE A 331 -8.78 -1.31 -14.56
C ILE A 331 -7.49 -1.73 -15.27
N ALA A 332 -7.65 -2.49 -16.36
CA ALA A 332 -6.55 -3.01 -17.16
C ALA A 332 -5.82 -1.87 -17.90
N ASN A 333 -4.80 -1.31 -17.29
CA ASN A 333 -3.94 -0.28 -17.89
C ASN A 333 -2.58 -0.84 -18.37
N GLY A 334 -2.40 -2.18 -18.34
CA GLY A 334 -1.17 -2.84 -18.78
C GLY A 334 0.03 -2.54 -17.88
N PHE A 335 -0.19 -2.28 -16.60
CA PHE A 335 0.85 -1.92 -15.62
C PHE A 335 1.69 -0.71 -16.04
N GLU A 336 1.08 0.22 -16.79
CA GLU A 336 1.80 1.31 -17.45
C GLU A 336 2.58 2.19 -16.47
N PHE A 337 2.02 2.45 -15.26
CA PHE A 337 2.58 3.43 -14.30
C PHE A 337 2.94 2.83 -12.94
N SER A 338 2.56 1.59 -12.67
CA SER A 338 2.84 0.85 -11.43
C SER A 338 2.92 -0.65 -11.74
N ASP A 339 3.50 -1.42 -10.87
CA ASP A 339 3.42 -2.88 -10.84
C ASP A 339 2.07 -3.40 -10.33
N HIS A 340 1.17 -2.47 -9.98
CA HIS A 340 -0.22 -2.78 -9.71
C HIS A 340 -1.16 -2.07 -10.70
N GLN A 341 -2.33 -2.67 -10.91
CA GLN A 341 -3.44 -2.10 -11.65
C GLN A 341 -4.57 -1.69 -10.71
N PRO A 342 -5.26 -0.55 -10.97
CA PRO A 342 -6.31 -0.08 -10.08
C PRO A 342 -7.54 -1.00 -10.06
N VAL A 343 -8.29 -0.91 -8.96
CA VAL A 343 -9.59 -1.59 -8.81
C VAL A 343 -10.66 -0.55 -8.50
N LYS A 344 -11.73 -0.55 -9.30
CA LYS A 344 -12.94 0.24 -9.06
C LYS A 344 -14.01 -0.64 -8.43
N MET A 345 -14.66 -0.13 -7.39
CA MET A 345 -15.82 -0.79 -6.77
C MET A 345 -16.99 0.19 -6.63
N LYS A 346 -18.20 -0.31 -6.86
CA LYS A 346 -19.47 0.36 -6.54
C LYS A 346 -20.27 -0.50 -5.58
N CYS A 347 -20.69 0.07 -4.47
CA CYS A 347 -21.47 -0.65 -3.46
C CYS A 347 -22.63 0.19 -2.93
N LYS A 348 -23.56 -0.47 -2.22
CA LYS A 348 -24.73 0.16 -1.61
C LYS A 348 -24.84 -0.21 -0.14
N LEU A 349 -25.04 0.79 0.72
CA LEU A 349 -25.36 0.63 2.14
C LEU A 349 -26.84 0.20 2.26
N LYS A 350 -27.11 -0.92 3.00
CA LYS A 350 -28.47 -1.48 3.18
C LYS A 350 -29.18 -0.91 4.40
#